data_b769c2121c06bfccbf5517823cf11bc2
#
_entry.id   b769c2121c06bfccbf5517823cf11bc2
#
_cell.length_a   1.000
_cell.length_b   1.000
_cell.length_c   1.000
_cell.angle_alpha   90.00
_cell.angle_beta   90.00
_cell.angle_gamma   90.00
#
_symmetry.space_group_name_H-M   'P 1'
#
loop_
_entity.id
_entity.type
_entity.pdbx_description
1 polymer ?
#
loop_
_entity_poly.entity_id
_entity_poly.type
_entity_poly.pdbx_seq_one_letter_code
_entity_poly.pdbx_strand_id
1 'polypeptide(L)' 'MKRFEYQITHHPADTFEEVVYFCTETGECTLDQVPMDQTTTLVKILNERGEQGWELVQVSFGKDGMMAFWKRKVKEG' A
#
# COMPACT_ATOMS: atom_id res chain seq x y z
N MET A 1 -24.18 -19.69 10.17
CA MET A 1 -22.98 -19.22 10.87
C MET A 1 -22.17 -18.30 9.95
N LYS A 2 -21.78 -17.14 10.43
CA LYS A 2 -20.96 -16.23 9.64
C LYS A 2 -19.53 -16.73 9.57
N ARG A 3 -19.00 -16.85 8.37
CA ARG A 3 -17.63 -17.33 8.14
C ARG A 3 -16.87 -16.28 7.39
N PHE A 4 -15.57 -16.18 7.68
CA PHE A 4 -14.67 -15.23 7.06
C PHE A 4 -13.48 -15.95 6.46
N GLU A 5 -12.99 -15.41 5.37
CA GLU A 5 -11.70 -15.80 4.82
C GLU A 5 -10.72 -14.64 5.00
N TYR A 6 -9.44 -14.96 5.07
CA TYR A 6 -8.39 -13.99 5.37
C TYR A 6 -7.34 -13.98 4.28
N GLN A 7 -6.76 -12.82 4.08
CA GLN A 7 -5.66 -12.66 3.14
C GLN A 7 -4.64 -11.71 3.74
N ILE A 8 -3.37 -11.97 3.45
CA ILE A 8 -2.28 -11.08 3.83
C ILE A 8 -1.64 -10.58 2.54
N THR A 9 -1.47 -9.25 2.43
CA THR A 9 -0.78 -8.65 1.30
C THR A 9 0.47 -7.94 1.79
N HIS A 10 1.54 -8.04 1.01
CA HIS A 10 2.79 -7.36 1.31
C HIS A 10 2.99 -6.21 0.31
N HIS A 11 3.29 -5.05 0.84
CA HIS A 11 3.54 -3.85 0.06
C HIS A 11 4.95 -3.36 0.36
N PRO A 12 5.88 -3.51 -0.59
CA PRO A 12 7.27 -3.08 -0.37
C PRO A 12 7.38 -1.59 -0.08
N ALA A 13 8.42 -1.21 0.62
CA ALA A 13 8.64 0.19 1.01
C ALA A 13 8.65 1.15 -0.18
N ASP A 14 9.17 0.72 -1.31
CA ASP A 14 9.22 1.54 -2.53
C ASP A 14 7.85 1.85 -3.13
N THR A 15 6.80 1.10 -2.74
CA THR A 15 5.41 1.42 -3.10
C THR A 15 5.01 2.81 -2.60
N PHE A 16 5.65 3.27 -1.52
CA PHE A 16 5.34 4.54 -0.87
C PHE A 16 6.36 5.63 -1.20
N GLU A 17 7.19 5.39 -2.21
CA GLU A 17 8.21 6.34 -2.65
C GLU A 17 8.09 6.54 -4.16
N GLU A 18 8.51 7.71 -4.62
CA GLU A 18 8.62 7.97 -6.04
C GLU A 18 10.01 8.48 -6.37
N VAL A 19 10.42 8.30 -7.63
CA VAL A 19 11.71 8.76 -8.11
C VAL A 19 11.52 10.12 -8.76
N VAL A 20 12.29 11.10 -8.31
CA VAL A 20 12.19 12.48 -8.79
C VAL A 20 13.56 12.96 -9.24
N TYR A 21 13.57 13.73 -10.35
CA TYR A 21 14.77 14.40 -10.80
C TYR A 21 14.91 15.75 -10.11
N PHE A 22 16.08 15.96 -9.50
CA PHE A 22 16.45 17.28 -8.99
C PHE A 22 17.57 17.82 -9.86
N CYS A 23 17.33 18.95 -10.51
CA CYS A 23 18.30 19.56 -11.39
C CYS A 23 18.77 20.90 -10.83
N THR A 24 20.09 21.16 -10.95
CA THR A 24 20.67 22.43 -10.57
C THR A 24 20.67 23.39 -11.75
N GLU A 25 20.91 24.68 -11.49
CA GLU A 25 20.99 25.72 -12.54
C GLU A 25 22.14 25.47 -13.51
N THR A 26 23.14 24.69 -13.10
CA THR A 26 24.28 24.35 -13.94
C THR A 26 24.03 23.16 -14.85
N GLY A 27 22.83 22.57 -14.77
CA GLY A 27 22.43 21.47 -15.64
C GLY A 27 22.76 20.09 -15.10
N GLU A 28 23.25 19.97 -13.87
CA GLU A 28 23.45 18.70 -13.21
C GLU A 28 22.13 18.21 -12.63
N CYS A 29 21.75 16.99 -12.99
CA CYS A 29 20.53 16.38 -12.49
C CYS A 29 20.84 15.12 -11.69
N THR A 30 20.19 14.97 -10.56
CA THR A 30 20.28 13.75 -9.73
C THR A 30 18.91 13.12 -9.62
N LEU A 31 18.93 11.80 -9.45
CA LEU A 31 17.72 11.01 -9.28
C LEU A 31 17.62 10.60 -7.81
N ASP A 32 16.59 11.06 -7.13
CA ASP A 32 16.37 10.74 -5.73
C ASP A 32 15.01 10.11 -5.52
N GLN A 33 14.92 9.22 -4.55
CA GLN A 33 13.66 8.67 -4.09
C GLN A 33 13.12 9.57 -2.98
N VAL A 34 11.89 10.02 -3.15
CA VAL A 34 11.21 10.84 -2.14
C VAL A 34 9.95 10.12 -1.67
N PRO A 35 9.54 10.30 -0.41
CA PRO A 35 8.30 9.71 0.05
C PRO A 35 7.12 10.24 -0.72
N MET A 36 6.25 9.34 -1.21
CA MET A 36 4.95 9.73 -1.74
C MET A 36 4.03 10.11 -0.60
N ASP A 37 2.91 10.75 -0.91
CA ASP A 37 1.85 10.94 0.07
C ASP A 37 1.33 9.58 0.51
N GLN A 38 1.80 9.14 1.66
CA GLN A 38 1.49 7.81 2.20
C GLN A 38 -0.01 7.64 2.46
N THR A 39 -0.67 8.69 2.88
CA THR A 39 -2.11 8.65 3.14
C THR A 39 -2.88 8.36 1.86
N THR A 40 -2.56 9.06 0.77
CA THR A 40 -3.20 8.85 -0.52
C THR A 40 -2.95 7.44 -1.04
N THR A 41 -1.71 6.97 -0.91
CA THR A 41 -1.34 5.60 -1.33
C THR A 41 -2.10 4.54 -0.55
N LEU A 42 -2.20 4.71 0.78
CA LEU A 42 -2.93 3.79 1.64
C LEU A 42 -4.42 3.77 1.29
N VAL A 43 -5.02 4.94 1.10
CA VAL A 43 -6.44 5.03 0.74
C VAL A 43 -6.70 4.30 -0.58
N LYS A 44 -5.81 4.44 -1.54
CA LYS A 44 -5.92 3.73 -2.82
C LYS A 44 -5.90 2.22 -2.63
N ILE A 45 -4.96 1.71 -1.83
CA ILE A 45 -4.86 0.28 -1.52
C ILE A 45 -6.14 -0.20 -0.84
N LEU A 46 -6.61 0.54 0.15
CA LEU A 46 -7.83 0.20 0.89
C LEU A 46 -9.05 0.14 -0.03
N ASN A 47 -9.19 1.13 -0.91
CA ASN A 47 -10.33 1.20 -1.82
C ASN A 47 -10.30 0.08 -2.86
N GLU A 48 -9.15 -0.24 -3.41
CA GLU A 48 -9.00 -1.33 -4.37
C GLU A 48 -9.41 -2.66 -3.75
N ARG A 49 -9.00 -2.91 -2.51
CA ARG A 49 -9.38 -4.14 -1.80
C ARG A 49 -10.85 -4.13 -1.38
N GLY A 50 -11.33 -2.96 -0.94
CA GLY A 50 -12.72 -2.79 -0.55
C GLY A 50 -13.69 -3.10 -1.68
N GLU A 51 -13.36 -2.72 -2.91
CA GLU A 51 -14.16 -3.03 -4.09
C GLU A 51 -14.32 -4.54 -4.30
N GLN A 52 -13.36 -5.34 -3.82
CA GLN A 52 -13.40 -6.79 -3.90
C GLN A 52 -14.05 -7.43 -2.67
N GLY A 53 -14.58 -6.60 -1.77
CA GLY A 53 -15.25 -7.06 -0.55
C GLY A 53 -14.34 -7.28 0.65
N TRP A 54 -13.06 -6.91 0.54
CA TRP A 54 -12.12 -7.07 1.63
C TRP A 54 -12.23 -5.92 2.64
N GLU A 55 -12.16 -6.27 3.92
CA GLU A 55 -12.08 -5.31 5.02
C GLU A 55 -10.70 -5.39 5.67
N LEU A 56 -10.12 -4.25 5.98
CA LEU A 56 -8.84 -4.21 6.66
C LEU A 56 -8.99 -4.60 8.11
N VAL A 57 -8.22 -5.58 8.56
CA VAL A 57 -8.16 -5.97 9.98
C VAL A 57 -7.04 -5.23 10.68
N GLN A 58 -5.87 -5.18 10.07
CA GLN A 58 -4.68 -4.62 10.70
C GLN A 58 -3.60 -4.39 9.66
N VAL A 59 -2.73 -3.41 9.92
CA VAL A 59 -1.50 -3.24 9.15
C VAL A 59 -0.31 -3.35 10.11
N SER A 60 0.79 -3.84 9.58
CA SER A 60 2.05 -3.90 10.29
C SER A 60 3.11 -3.25 9.42
N PHE A 61 3.77 -2.22 9.94
CA PHE A 61 4.84 -1.53 9.23
C PHE A 61 6.18 -2.07 9.70
N GLY A 62 7.02 -2.39 8.74
CA GLY A 62 8.34 -2.88 9.01
C GLY A 62 9.37 -2.20 8.12
N LYS A 63 10.62 -2.61 8.30
CA LYS A 63 11.77 -2.07 7.57
C LYS A 63 11.61 -2.23 6.06
N ASP A 64 11.02 -3.33 5.63
CA ASP A 64 10.92 -3.67 4.21
C ASP A 64 9.58 -3.28 3.58
N GLY A 65 8.70 -2.63 4.34
CA GLY A 65 7.41 -2.21 3.83
C GLY A 65 6.26 -2.47 4.80
N MET A 66 5.09 -2.69 4.25
CA MET A 66 3.86 -2.86 5.01
C MET A 66 3.24 -4.22 4.70
N MET A 67 2.73 -4.87 5.75
CA MET A 67 1.88 -6.04 5.59
C MET A 67 0.47 -5.66 6.02
N ALA A 68 -0.51 -5.98 5.20
CA ALA A 68 -1.91 -5.72 5.49
C ALA A 68 -2.66 -7.03 5.64
N PHE A 69 -3.47 -7.10 6.68
CA PHE A 69 -4.27 -8.27 7.01
C PHE A 69 -5.73 -7.94 6.70
N TRP A 70 -6.35 -8.77 5.87
CA TRP A 70 -7.69 -8.54 5.36
C TRP A 70 -8.60 -9.68 5.71
N LYS A 71 -9.89 -9.40 5.86
CA LYS A 71 -10.91 -10.42 5.97
C LYS A 71 -12.03 -10.12 5.00
N ARG A 72 -12.73 -11.17 4.61
CA ARG A 72 -13.89 -11.04 3.75
C ARG A 72 -14.89 -12.12 4.15
N LYS A 73 -16.17 -11.75 4.15
CA LYS A 73 -17.23 -12.69 4.44
C LYS A 73 -17.33 -13.73 3.33
N VAL A 74 -17.33 -15.00 3.70
CA VAL A 74 -17.49 -16.08 2.73
C VAL A 74 -18.93 -16.14 2.29
N LYS A 75 -19.15 -16.17 0.98
CA LYS A 75 -20.48 -16.38 0.44
C LYS A 75 -20.91 -17.81 0.71
N GLU A 76 -22.02 -17.97 1.42
CA GLU A 76 -22.70 -19.23 1.51
C GLU A 76 -23.57 -19.37 0.27
N GLY A 77 -23.16 -20.27 -0.61
CA GLY A 77 -23.84 -20.49 -1.89
C GLY A 77 -24.98 -21.45 -1.82
#